data_2b3017cfcda58bb2a88b942c708d0e72
#
_entry.id   2b3017cfcda58bb2a88b942c708d0e72
#
_cell.length_a   1.000
_cell.length_b   1.000
_cell.length_c   1.000
_cell.angle_alpha   90.00
_cell.angle_beta   90.00
_cell.angle_gamma   90.00
#
_symmetry.space_group_name_H-M   'P 1'
#
loop_
_entity.id
_entity.type
_entity.pdbx_description
1 polymer ?
#
loop_
_entity_poly.entity_id
_entity_poly.type
_entity_poly.pdbx_seq_one_letter_code
_entity_poly.pdbx_strand_id
1 'polypeptide(L)'
;MSAVAGFLALASTGWAATATFNFAAVGSSFSAFLPGDSLLIGKEIVSARIYLDVESFAGSDAANFFTDGSFPIEPFPGNENAFVLSGSDLGWSGSGIFHYFEETTRFNGTFVSARYGGETPGENFDGRLLETSRIEFDYIDDGGQELALESAASRKQHGARGDFDLPLPLSGEIGIENRSGNQKSEIVFTFNGNITGVSGATTTCGQIGRTRVDPTDPHRVLVRLVEGGCEASEVTVTVNGVVDDQGHTLGSASVTFGVLFGDVNGDGMVDGADADEVRAVGGRRADDSNFRADVNADGGINHLDFDEVKNYNGTALP
;
A
#
# COMPACT_ATOMS: atom_id res chain seq x y z
N MET A 1 -32.17 -20.58 -17.27
CA MET A 1 -30.72 -20.85 -17.18
C MET A 1 -30.07 -19.60 -16.63
N SER A 2 -29.87 -19.57 -15.30
CA SER A 2 -29.21 -18.44 -14.63
C SER A 2 -27.72 -18.72 -14.56
N ALA A 3 -26.94 -17.82 -15.14
CA ALA A 3 -25.49 -17.84 -15.01
C ALA A 3 -25.12 -17.31 -13.63
N VAL A 4 -24.56 -18.16 -12.81
CA VAL A 4 -23.90 -17.79 -11.55
C VAL A 4 -22.53 -17.25 -11.92
N ALA A 5 -22.33 -15.95 -11.78
CA ALA A 5 -21.02 -15.33 -11.86
C ALA A 5 -20.22 -15.74 -10.60
N GLY A 6 -19.28 -16.65 -10.77
CA GLY A 6 -18.35 -16.99 -9.71
C GLY A 6 -17.37 -15.83 -9.51
N PHE A 7 -17.42 -15.18 -8.36
CA PHE A 7 -16.37 -14.32 -7.88
C PHE A 7 -15.15 -15.21 -7.53
N LEU A 8 -14.10 -15.14 -8.33
CA LEU A 8 -12.79 -15.62 -7.92
C LEU A 8 -12.25 -14.60 -6.88
N ALA A 9 -12.36 -14.95 -5.61
CA ALA A 9 -11.59 -14.27 -4.59
C ALA A 9 -10.12 -14.62 -4.83
N LEU A 10 -9.32 -13.65 -5.23
CA LEU A 10 -7.87 -13.75 -5.17
C LEU A 10 -7.51 -13.96 -3.69
N ALA A 11 -6.97 -15.12 -3.36
CA ALA A 11 -6.49 -15.41 -2.03
C ALA A 11 -5.34 -14.44 -1.72
N SER A 12 -5.54 -13.56 -0.73
CA SER A 12 -4.45 -12.80 -0.13
C SER A 12 -3.45 -13.81 0.45
N THR A 13 -2.18 -13.67 0.12
CA THR A 13 -1.09 -14.55 0.59
C THR A 13 -0.65 -14.20 2.02
N GLY A 14 -1.45 -13.42 2.76
CA GLY A 14 -1.19 -13.09 4.15
C GLY A 14 -1.32 -14.32 5.07
N TRP A 15 -0.48 -14.39 6.09
CA TRP A 15 -0.52 -15.44 7.11
C TRP A 15 -1.58 -15.06 8.15
N ALA A 16 -2.41 -16.02 8.56
CA ALA A 16 -3.32 -15.81 9.67
C ALA A 16 -2.50 -15.63 10.97
N ALA A 17 -2.70 -14.52 11.64
CA ALA A 17 -2.09 -14.20 12.92
C ALA A 17 -3.19 -13.97 13.96
N THR A 18 -2.84 -14.10 15.24
CA THR A 18 -3.78 -13.89 16.34
C THR A 18 -3.27 -12.77 17.24
N ALA A 19 -4.10 -11.75 17.45
CA ALA A 19 -3.88 -10.72 18.46
C ALA A 19 -4.70 -11.03 19.70
N THR A 20 -4.06 -10.99 20.88
CA THR A 20 -4.70 -11.25 22.17
C THR A 20 -4.71 -10.01 23.04
N PHE A 21 -5.88 -9.65 23.55
CA PHE A 21 -6.09 -8.53 24.46
C PHE A 21 -6.70 -9.03 25.75
N ASN A 22 -5.93 -8.91 26.84
CA ASN A 22 -6.38 -9.33 28.16
C ASN A 22 -7.27 -8.26 28.80
N PHE A 23 -8.32 -8.69 29.47
CA PHE A 23 -9.15 -7.82 30.29
C PHE A 23 -8.48 -7.57 31.63
N ALA A 24 -8.38 -6.30 32.03
CA ALA A 24 -7.97 -5.95 33.37
C ALA A 24 -9.20 -5.96 34.27
N ALA A 25 -9.20 -6.85 35.25
CA ALA A 25 -10.31 -6.97 36.20
C ALA A 25 -10.04 -6.16 37.46
N VAL A 26 -11.02 -5.35 37.87
CA VAL A 26 -10.96 -4.66 39.17
C VAL A 26 -12.37 -4.60 39.78
N GLY A 27 -12.63 -5.46 40.75
CA GLY A 27 -13.82 -5.37 41.60
C GLY A 27 -15.16 -5.62 40.90
N SER A 28 -16.22 -4.96 41.37
CA SER A 28 -17.60 -5.11 40.93
C SER A 28 -17.95 -4.36 39.62
N SER A 29 -17.01 -3.58 39.07
CA SER A 29 -17.14 -2.98 37.73
C SER A 29 -15.79 -3.06 37.04
N PHE A 30 -15.78 -3.50 35.79
CA PHE A 30 -14.57 -3.56 34.99
C PHE A 30 -14.84 -3.06 33.58
N SER A 31 -13.83 -2.48 32.97
CA SER A 31 -13.84 -2.16 31.56
C SER A 31 -12.46 -2.47 30.97
N ALA A 32 -12.45 -3.09 29.80
CA ALA A 32 -11.24 -3.24 28.98
C ALA A 32 -11.44 -2.47 27.70
N PHE A 33 -10.42 -1.72 27.31
CA PHE A 33 -10.38 -1.04 26.04
C PHE A 33 -9.31 -1.66 25.18
N LEU A 34 -9.62 -1.95 23.94
CA LEU A 34 -8.59 -2.17 22.95
C LEU A 34 -7.96 -0.82 22.64
N PRO A 35 -6.63 -0.68 22.73
CA PRO A 35 -5.97 0.58 22.43
C PRO A 35 -6.26 1.02 20.99
N GLY A 36 -6.49 2.31 20.79
CA GLY A 36 -6.69 2.90 19.46
C GLY A 36 -5.47 2.81 18.54
N ASP A 37 -4.31 2.45 19.09
CA ASP A 37 -3.06 2.13 18.40
C ASP A 37 -2.82 0.61 18.30
N SER A 38 -3.90 -0.20 18.35
CA SER A 38 -3.80 -1.64 18.33
C SER A 38 -3.20 -2.14 17.00
N LEU A 39 -2.55 -3.30 17.08
CA LEU A 39 -2.02 -4.03 15.92
C LEU A 39 -3.08 -4.33 14.85
N LEU A 40 -4.36 -4.12 15.17
CA LEU A 40 -5.49 -4.44 14.27
C LEU A 40 -5.90 -3.27 13.38
N ILE A 41 -5.38 -2.07 13.61
CA ILE A 41 -5.71 -0.92 12.75
C ILE A 41 -5.26 -1.24 11.32
N GLY A 42 -6.20 -1.18 10.38
CA GLY A 42 -5.96 -1.48 8.97
C GLY A 42 -5.85 -2.95 8.61
N LYS A 43 -5.99 -3.89 9.57
CA LYS A 43 -5.94 -5.34 9.30
C LYS A 43 -7.33 -5.90 8.99
N GLU A 44 -7.38 -6.90 8.11
CA GLU A 44 -8.59 -7.67 7.87
C GLU A 44 -8.81 -8.68 9.00
N ILE A 45 -9.86 -8.48 9.80
CA ILE A 45 -10.23 -9.40 10.88
C ILE A 45 -11.06 -10.54 10.28
N VAL A 46 -10.64 -11.76 10.51
CA VAL A 46 -11.32 -12.96 10.00
C VAL A 46 -12.18 -13.67 11.04
N SER A 47 -11.82 -13.55 12.31
CA SER A 47 -12.64 -14.07 13.42
C SER A 47 -12.30 -13.37 14.74
N ALA A 48 -13.20 -13.48 15.71
CA ALA A 48 -12.95 -13.03 17.08
C ALA A 48 -13.45 -14.10 18.06
N ARG A 49 -12.72 -14.30 19.15
CA ARG A 49 -13.07 -15.21 20.23
C ARG A 49 -12.98 -14.48 21.56
N ILE A 50 -13.99 -14.68 22.38
CA ILE A 50 -14.11 -14.05 23.69
C ILE A 50 -14.01 -15.13 24.75
N TYR A 51 -13.07 -14.94 25.68
CA TYR A 51 -12.90 -15.80 26.83
C TYR A 51 -13.19 -14.97 28.08
N LEU A 52 -14.21 -15.37 28.82
CA LEU A 52 -14.58 -14.77 30.09
C LEU A 52 -14.43 -15.81 31.22
N ASP A 53 -13.43 -15.60 32.03
CA ASP A 53 -13.23 -16.38 33.25
C ASP A 53 -13.64 -15.53 34.45
N VAL A 54 -14.72 -15.87 35.09
CA VAL A 54 -15.35 -15.10 36.15
C VAL A 54 -15.35 -15.88 37.44
N GLU A 55 -14.90 -15.26 38.53
CA GLU A 55 -15.16 -15.72 39.87
C GLU A 55 -16.40 -15.00 40.43
N SER A 56 -17.52 -15.70 40.49
CA SER A 56 -18.79 -15.19 41.01
C SER A 56 -18.94 -15.51 42.48
N PHE A 57 -19.47 -14.56 43.27
CA PHE A 57 -19.73 -14.72 44.69
C PHE A 57 -21.20 -14.98 44.98
N ALA A 58 -22.13 -14.52 44.14
CA ALA A 58 -23.57 -14.65 44.35
C ALA A 58 -24.35 -15.37 43.22
N GLY A 59 -23.74 -15.67 42.11
CA GLY A 59 -24.34 -16.49 41.04
C GLY A 59 -25.33 -15.80 40.13
N SER A 60 -25.43 -14.47 40.16
CA SER A 60 -26.34 -13.68 39.35
C SER A 60 -25.61 -12.59 38.52
N ASP A 61 -24.35 -12.84 38.23
CA ASP A 61 -23.52 -11.88 37.52
C ASP A 61 -24.00 -11.65 36.09
N ALA A 62 -23.91 -10.43 35.64
CA ALA A 62 -24.20 -10.03 34.26
C ALA A 62 -23.00 -9.30 33.65
N ALA A 63 -22.81 -9.49 32.37
CA ALA A 63 -21.78 -8.82 31.58
C ALA A 63 -22.39 -8.02 30.44
N ASN A 64 -21.97 -6.78 30.31
CA ASN A 64 -22.34 -5.92 29.17
C ASN A 64 -21.16 -5.84 28.21
N PHE A 65 -21.40 -6.12 26.96
CA PHE A 65 -20.41 -6.06 25.91
C PHE A 65 -20.67 -4.88 25.00
N PHE A 66 -19.68 -4.01 24.80
CA PHE A 66 -19.79 -2.84 23.93
C PHE A 66 -18.71 -2.88 22.86
N THR A 67 -19.12 -2.68 21.62
CA THR A 67 -18.23 -2.53 20.49
C THR A 67 -18.57 -1.24 19.73
N ASP A 68 -17.60 -0.59 19.18
CA ASP A 68 -17.84 0.64 18.38
C ASP A 68 -18.01 0.33 16.89
N GLY A 69 -18.83 -0.62 16.59
CA GLY A 69 -19.49 -0.61 15.31
C GLY A 69 -19.30 -1.77 14.36
N SER A 70 -18.74 -2.93 14.74
CA SER A 70 -18.62 -4.02 13.76
C SER A 70 -18.57 -5.44 14.35
N PHE A 71 -19.07 -5.62 15.53
CA PHE A 71 -19.10 -6.95 16.14
C PHE A 71 -20.31 -7.74 15.64
N PRO A 72 -20.15 -8.99 15.15
CA PRO A 72 -21.24 -9.79 14.60
C PRO A 72 -22.11 -10.48 15.66
N ILE A 73 -21.98 -10.12 16.94
CA ILE A 73 -22.84 -10.63 18.00
C ILE A 73 -24.15 -9.84 17.96
N GLU A 74 -25.29 -10.50 18.08
CA GLU A 74 -26.63 -9.88 18.02
C GLU A 74 -26.77 -8.77 19.07
N PRO A 75 -27.07 -7.52 18.66
CA PRO A 75 -27.11 -6.39 19.57
C PRO A 75 -28.36 -6.44 20.48
N PHE A 76 -28.22 -5.85 21.65
CA PHE A 76 -29.33 -5.66 22.56
C PHE A 76 -30.40 -4.70 21.95
N PRO A 77 -31.71 -5.04 22.05
CA PRO A 77 -32.76 -4.20 21.46
C PRO A 77 -32.69 -2.73 21.91
N GLY A 78 -32.44 -1.84 20.95
CA GLY A 78 -32.37 -0.39 21.18
C GLY A 78 -30.96 0.17 21.36
N ASN A 79 -29.92 -0.68 21.34
CA ASN A 79 -28.52 -0.25 21.31
C ASN A 79 -27.73 -1.23 20.42
N GLU A 80 -27.48 -0.83 19.20
CA GLU A 80 -26.85 -1.68 18.16
C GLU A 80 -25.42 -2.12 18.49
N ASN A 81 -24.81 -1.57 19.54
CA ASN A 81 -23.43 -1.82 19.92
C ASN A 81 -23.28 -2.34 21.35
N ALA A 82 -24.34 -2.81 21.98
CA ALA A 82 -24.30 -3.29 23.36
C ALA A 82 -25.03 -4.60 23.54
N PHE A 83 -24.43 -5.51 24.32
CA PHE A 83 -25.02 -6.78 24.73
C PHE A 83 -25.08 -6.82 26.24
N VAL A 84 -26.15 -7.39 26.75
CA VAL A 84 -26.25 -7.78 28.15
C VAL A 84 -26.49 -9.29 28.18
N LEU A 85 -25.54 -9.99 28.73
CA LEU A 85 -25.65 -11.44 28.96
C LEU A 85 -25.72 -11.64 30.45
N SER A 86 -26.77 -12.36 30.94
CA SER A 86 -26.85 -12.79 32.32
C SER A 86 -25.89 -13.93 32.57
N GLY A 87 -25.53 -14.19 33.82
CA GLY A 87 -24.75 -15.37 34.19
C GLY A 87 -25.37 -16.67 33.69
N SER A 88 -26.69 -16.77 33.66
CA SER A 88 -27.39 -17.94 33.11
C SER A 88 -27.22 -18.07 31.59
N ASP A 89 -27.19 -16.97 30.84
CA ASP A 89 -26.93 -16.99 29.38
C ASP A 89 -25.51 -17.44 29.08
N LEU A 90 -24.57 -17.11 30.00
CA LEU A 90 -23.17 -17.54 29.93
C LEU A 90 -22.94 -18.94 30.51
N GLY A 91 -23.99 -19.64 30.99
CA GLY A 91 -23.89 -20.96 31.60
C GLY A 91 -23.35 -20.93 33.04
N TRP A 92 -23.28 -19.76 33.68
CA TRP A 92 -22.84 -19.64 35.09
C TRP A 92 -24.01 -19.86 36.05
N SER A 93 -23.77 -20.61 37.13
CA SER A 93 -24.77 -20.84 38.14
C SER A 93 -24.12 -21.03 39.53
N GLY A 94 -24.64 -20.32 40.54
CA GLY A 94 -24.09 -20.34 41.88
C GLY A 94 -22.80 -19.56 42.06
N SER A 95 -22.00 -19.89 43.08
CA SER A 95 -20.71 -19.25 43.35
C SER A 95 -19.55 -20.14 42.90
N GLY A 96 -18.45 -19.54 42.49
CA GLY A 96 -17.26 -20.29 42.07
C GLY A 96 -16.56 -19.62 40.89
N ILE A 97 -15.70 -20.37 40.19
CA ILE A 97 -15.02 -19.95 38.98
C ILE A 97 -15.75 -20.53 37.77
N PHE A 98 -16.17 -19.68 36.87
CA PHE A 98 -16.92 -20.07 35.69
C PHE A 98 -16.14 -19.62 34.43
N HIS A 99 -16.24 -20.46 33.40
CA HIS A 99 -15.61 -20.21 32.11
C HIS A 99 -16.68 -20.02 31.04
N TYR A 100 -16.50 -19.02 30.18
CA TYR A 100 -17.32 -18.82 29.01
C TYR A 100 -16.42 -18.56 27.82
N PHE A 101 -16.75 -19.18 26.73
CA PHE A 101 -16.07 -18.99 25.45
C PHE A 101 -17.09 -18.90 24.33
N GLU A 102 -16.98 -17.90 23.51
CA GLU A 102 -17.77 -17.73 22.29
C GLU A 102 -16.85 -17.45 21.10
N GLU A 103 -17.00 -18.22 20.04
CA GLU A 103 -16.34 -18.00 18.78
C GLU A 103 -17.29 -17.24 17.87
N THR A 104 -16.92 -16.01 17.48
CA THR A 104 -17.68 -15.19 16.56
C THR A 104 -17.24 -15.47 15.14
N THR A 105 -18.21 -15.47 14.22
CA THR A 105 -17.94 -15.67 12.82
C THR A 105 -17.44 -14.37 12.18
N ARG A 106 -16.75 -14.55 11.09
CA ARG A 106 -16.13 -13.59 10.20
C ARG A 106 -16.82 -12.22 10.13
N PHE A 107 -16.09 -11.14 10.39
CA PHE A 107 -16.51 -9.80 10.01
C PHE A 107 -15.42 -9.08 9.22
N ASN A 108 -15.85 -8.20 8.31
CA ASN A 108 -14.95 -7.34 7.54
C ASN A 108 -15.08 -5.93 8.11
N GLY A 109 -13.96 -5.32 8.51
CA GLY A 109 -13.95 -3.94 8.93
C GLY A 109 -12.73 -3.59 9.76
N THR A 110 -12.43 -2.31 9.84
CA THR A 110 -11.42 -1.78 10.75
C THR A 110 -12.02 -1.77 12.15
N PHE A 111 -11.44 -2.55 13.04
CA PHE A 111 -11.85 -2.58 14.42
C PHE A 111 -11.05 -1.54 15.19
N VAL A 112 -11.72 -0.58 15.80
CA VAL A 112 -11.07 0.56 16.46
C VAL A 112 -11.05 0.39 17.98
N SER A 113 -12.09 -0.16 18.58
CA SER A 113 -12.09 -0.47 20.00
C SER A 113 -13.17 -1.50 20.39
N ALA A 114 -12.90 -2.31 21.42
CA ALA A 114 -13.90 -3.08 22.12
C ALA A 114 -13.90 -2.69 23.59
N ARG A 115 -15.05 -2.55 24.15
CA ARG A 115 -15.23 -2.24 25.55
C ARG A 115 -16.09 -3.30 26.21
N TYR A 116 -15.56 -3.88 27.28
CA TYR A 116 -16.35 -4.72 28.19
C TYR A 116 -16.64 -3.91 29.45
N GLY A 117 -17.90 -3.79 29.85
CA GLY A 117 -18.28 -3.05 31.03
C GLY A 117 -19.52 -3.64 31.68
N GLY A 118 -19.49 -3.81 33.00
CA GLY A 118 -20.62 -4.25 33.78
C GLY A 118 -21.26 -3.06 34.47
N GLU A 119 -22.20 -2.37 33.83
CA GLU A 119 -23.16 -1.49 34.50
C GLU A 119 -24.38 -1.28 33.59
N THR A 120 -25.42 -2.04 33.83
CA THR A 120 -26.78 -1.51 33.69
C THR A 120 -27.18 -0.86 35.01
N PRO A 121 -27.87 0.29 35.01
CA PRO A 121 -28.40 0.85 36.24
C PRO A 121 -29.31 -0.18 36.95
N GLY A 122 -28.83 -0.72 38.04
CA GLY A 122 -29.58 -1.67 38.88
C GLY A 122 -29.05 -3.11 38.92
N GLU A 123 -28.05 -3.48 38.12
CA GLU A 123 -27.41 -4.80 38.21
C GLU A 123 -25.96 -4.61 38.67
N ASN A 124 -25.63 -5.20 39.80
CA ASN A 124 -24.28 -5.22 40.33
C ASN A 124 -23.62 -6.55 39.94
N PHE A 125 -22.53 -6.48 39.26
CA PHE A 125 -21.60 -7.58 39.12
C PHE A 125 -20.91 -7.77 40.47
N ASP A 126 -21.17 -8.86 41.15
CA ASP A 126 -20.65 -9.15 42.49
C ASP A 126 -19.46 -10.09 42.52
N GLY A 127 -19.00 -10.53 41.35
CA GLY A 127 -17.81 -11.33 41.15
C GLY A 127 -16.60 -10.52 40.71
N ARG A 128 -15.62 -11.21 40.18
CA ARG A 128 -14.50 -10.58 39.49
C ARG A 128 -14.14 -11.35 38.22
N LEU A 129 -13.71 -10.60 37.21
CA LEU A 129 -13.10 -11.16 36.02
C LEU A 129 -11.66 -11.55 36.32
N LEU A 130 -11.26 -12.75 35.93
CA LEU A 130 -9.91 -13.25 36.15
C LEU A 130 -8.97 -12.74 35.03
N GLU A 131 -7.67 -12.68 35.34
CA GLU A 131 -6.62 -12.23 34.43
C GLU A 131 -6.50 -13.11 33.16
N THR A 132 -7.07 -14.31 33.18
CA THR A 132 -7.15 -15.18 32.01
C THR A 132 -8.22 -14.78 31.02
N SER A 133 -9.12 -13.88 31.42
CA SER A 133 -10.16 -13.34 30.52
C SER A 133 -9.53 -12.46 29.44
N ARG A 134 -9.93 -12.72 28.19
CA ARG A 134 -9.33 -12.07 27.04
C ARG A 134 -10.26 -12.09 25.83
N ILE A 135 -9.96 -11.27 24.87
CA ILE A 135 -10.47 -11.35 23.50
C ILE A 135 -9.31 -11.66 22.55
N GLU A 136 -9.53 -12.57 21.64
CA GLU A 136 -8.59 -12.93 20.59
C GLU A 136 -9.21 -12.58 19.24
N PHE A 137 -8.44 -11.93 18.38
CA PHE A 137 -8.80 -11.66 16.99
C PHE A 137 -7.86 -12.42 16.07
N ASP A 138 -8.40 -13.22 15.18
CA ASP A 138 -7.63 -13.71 14.05
C ASP A 138 -7.74 -12.71 12.91
N TYR A 139 -6.61 -12.30 12.38
CA TYR A 139 -6.52 -11.32 11.32
C TYR A 139 -5.54 -11.79 10.25
N ILE A 140 -5.70 -11.25 9.05
CA ILE A 140 -4.73 -11.46 7.99
C ILE A 140 -3.57 -10.52 8.27
N ASP A 141 -2.42 -11.12 8.58
CA ASP A 141 -1.17 -10.40 8.65
C ASP A 141 -0.51 -10.46 7.27
N ASP A 142 -0.59 -9.37 6.56
CA ASP A 142 0.14 -9.15 5.30
C ASP A 142 1.64 -8.93 5.52
N GLY A 143 2.10 -9.13 6.78
CA GLY A 143 3.49 -8.94 7.20
C GLY A 143 3.83 -7.48 7.45
N GLY A 144 2.80 -6.61 7.50
CA GLY A 144 3.03 -5.17 7.67
C GLY A 144 3.97 -4.62 6.61
N GLN A 145 3.85 -5.12 5.38
CA GLN A 145 4.71 -4.67 4.30
C GLN A 145 4.42 -3.19 4.06
N GLU A 146 5.31 -2.34 4.57
CA GLU A 146 5.21 -0.92 4.35
C GLU A 146 5.13 -0.62 2.85
N LEU A 147 4.31 0.35 2.49
CA LEU A 147 4.25 0.82 1.11
C LEU A 147 5.64 1.33 0.69
N ALA A 148 6.20 0.72 -0.32
CA ALA A 148 7.56 1.00 -0.79
C ALA A 148 7.62 1.15 -2.31
N LEU A 149 8.53 1.98 -2.77
CA LEU A 149 8.90 2.08 -4.17
C LEU A 149 9.79 0.89 -4.55
N GLU A 150 9.38 0.10 -5.55
CA GLU A 150 10.12 -1.06 -6.04
C GLU A 150 11.00 -0.74 -7.26
N SER A 151 10.50 0.10 -8.16
CA SER A 151 11.23 0.48 -9.36
C SER A 151 10.77 1.81 -9.93
N ALA A 152 11.60 2.41 -10.78
CA ALA A 152 11.24 3.56 -11.58
C ALA A 152 11.75 3.41 -13.02
N ALA A 153 11.06 4.07 -13.96
CA ALA A 153 11.45 4.10 -15.36
C ALA A 153 11.09 5.44 -16.01
N SER A 154 11.84 5.80 -17.05
CA SER A 154 11.45 6.89 -17.94
C SER A 154 10.77 6.30 -19.17
N ARG A 155 9.49 6.60 -19.34
CA ARG A 155 8.67 6.16 -20.47
C ARG A 155 8.62 7.23 -21.55
N LYS A 156 8.96 6.86 -22.78
CA LYS A 156 8.73 7.69 -23.98
C LYS A 156 8.01 6.91 -25.06
N GLN A 157 7.15 7.62 -25.78
CA GLN A 157 6.49 7.08 -26.96
C GLN A 157 7.41 7.24 -28.17
N HIS A 158 7.65 6.14 -28.87
CA HIS A 158 8.45 6.07 -30.09
C HIS A 158 7.56 5.96 -31.33
N GLY A 159 7.03 7.09 -31.76
CA GLY A 159 6.13 7.15 -32.91
C GLY A 159 4.99 6.15 -32.83
N ALA A 160 4.77 5.39 -33.90
CA ALA A 160 3.76 4.32 -33.96
C ALA A 160 4.23 2.99 -33.34
N ARG A 161 5.45 2.92 -32.79
CA ARG A 161 5.99 1.69 -32.17
C ARG A 161 5.49 1.48 -30.75
N GLY A 162 4.92 2.49 -30.11
CA GLY A 162 4.43 2.44 -28.76
C GLY A 162 5.40 3.04 -27.73
N ASP A 163 5.16 2.72 -26.48
CA ASP A 163 5.94 3.23 -25.36
C ASP A 163 7.09 2.29 -25.03
N PHE A 164 8.26 2.83 -24.70
CA PHE A 164 9.40 2.10 -24.19
C PHE A 164 9.88 2.68 -22.88
N ASP A 165 10.06 1.82 -21.89
CA ASP A 165 10.48 2.15 -20.55
C ASP A 165 11.99 2.00 -20.40
N LEU A 166 12.68 3.09 -20.12
CA LEU A 166 14.10 3.11 -19.79
C LEU A 166 14.23 2.95 -18.26
N PRO A 167 14.84 1.88 -17.74
CA PRO A 167 14.98 1.69 -16.32
C PRO A 167 15.79 2.82 -15.65
N LEU A 168 15.29 3.29 -14.51
CA LEU A 168 15.94 4.27 -13.66
C LEU A 168 16.27 3.59 -12.31
N PRO A 169 17.53 3.16 -12.09
CA PRO A 169 17.93 2.50 -10.85
C PRO A 169 17.68 3.39 -9.62
N LEU A 170 17.17 2.79 -8.54
CA LEU A 170 16.92 3.48 -7.26
C LEU A 170 18.18 3.58 -6.39
N SER A 171 19.25 2.88 -6.76
CA SER A 171 20.53 2.87 -6.07
C SER A 171 21.67 2.49 -7.01
N GLY A 172 22.88 2.88 -6.69
CA GLY A 172 24.07 2.63 -7.53
C GLY A 172 24.24 3.72 -8.60
N GLU A 173 24.67 3.32 -9.79
CA GLU A 173 24.79 4.23 -10.93
C GLU A 173 23.42 4.72 -11.39
N ILE A 174 23.31 6.00 -11.72
CA ILE A 174 22.05 6.58 -12.16
C ILE A 174 21.72 6.16 -13.59
N GLY A 175 20.43 5.96 -13.89
CA GLY A 175 19.99 5.80 -15.27
C GLY A 175 20.07 7.09 -16.05
N ILE A 176 20.23 7.03 -17.37
CA ILE A 176 20.34 8.21 -18.22
C ILE A 176 19.25 8.21 -19.28
N GLU A 177 18.37 9.22 -19.23
CA GLU A 177 17.41 9.50 -20.28
C GLU A 177 18.14 10.18 -21.45
N ASN A 178 18.34 9.39 -22.49
CA ASN A 178 19.14 9.81 -23.65
C ASN A 178 18.30 10.22 -24.86
N ARG A 179 16.98 10.03 -24.78
CA ARG A 179 16.07 10.28 -25.91
C ARG A 179 15.55 11.71 -25.86
N SER A 180 15.88 12.50 -26.87
CA SER A 180 15.44 13.88 -26.94
C SER A 180 13.92 14.00 -27.18
N GLY A 181 13.40 13.22 -28.12
CA GLY A 181 11.98 13.16 -28.44
C GLY A 181 11.34 14.55 -28.50
N ASN A 182 10.21 14.71 -27.85
CA ASN A 182 9.54 16.00 -27.68
C ASN A 182 9.89 16.70 -26.35
N GLN A 183 11.03 16.35 -25.75
CA GLN A 183 11.49 16.80 -24.43
C GLN A 183 10.46 16.57 -23.31
N LYS A 184 9.78 15.43 -23.38
CA LYS A 184 8.80 15.01 -22.40
C LYS A 184 8.96 13.54 -22.14
N SER A 185 9.00 13.19 -20.87
CA SER A 185 8.94 11.80 -20.39
C SER A 185 7.77 11.60 -19.46
N GLU A 186 7.29 10.40 -19.35
CA GLU A 186 6.42 9.98 -18.27
C GLU A 186 7.24 9.13 -17.30
N ILE A 187 7.57 9.67 -16.13
CA ILE A 187 8.31 8.93 -15.12
C ILE A 187 7.32 8.00 -14.44
N VAL A 188 7.60 6.71 -14.51
CA VAL A 188 6.78 5.62 -13.97
C VAL A 188 7.39 5.19 -12.64
N PHE A 189 6.64 5.34 -11.56
CA PHE A 189 6.99 4.83 -10.23
C PHE A 189 6.17 3.58 -9.98
N THR A 190 6.81 2.44 -9.70
CA THR A 190 6.12 1.18 -9.40
C THR A 190 6.29 0.83 -7.93
N PHE A 191 5.17 0.56 -7.26
CA PHE A 191 5.09 0.29 -5.82
C PHE A 191 4.69 -1.17 -5.58
N ASN A 192 4.96 -1.65 -4.38
CA ASN A 192 4.57 -2.98 -3.92
C ASN A 192 3.07 -3.12 -3.55
N GLY A 193 2.31 -2.01 -3.51
CA GLY A 193 0.87 -1.97 -3.20
C GLY A 193 0.05 -1.33 -4.32
N ASN A 194 -1.27 -1.54 -4.29
CA ASN A 194 -2.22 -0.89 -5.20
C ASN A 194 -2.45 0.56 -4.76
N ILE A 195 -2.01 1.51 -5.55
CA ILE A 195 -2.10 2.93 -5.21
C ILE A 195 -3.51 3.45 -5.48
N THR A 196 -4.10 4.08 -4.48
CA THR A 196 -5.42 4.72 -4.54
C THR A 196 -5.33 6.24 -4.60
N GLY A 197 -4.19 6.81 -4.16
CA GLY A 197 -3.99 8.25 -4.14
C GLY A 197 -2.54 8.70 -4.20
N VAL A 198 -2.32 9.89 -4.74
CA VAL A 198 -1.04 10.59 -4.74
C VAL A 198 -1.31 12.09 -4.63
N SER A 199 -0.60 12.79 -3.72
CA SER A 199 -0.81 14.22 -3.49
C SER A 199 -0.22 15.09 -4.59
N GLY A 200 0.81 14.61 -5.31
CA GLY A 200 1.46 15.30 -6.40
C GLY A 200 2.93 14.92 -6.57
N ALA A 201 3.65 15.66 -7.39
CA ALA A 201 5.07 15.45 -7.60
C ALA A 201 5.82 16.78 -7.70
N THR A 202 7.14 16.73 -7.43
CA THR A 202 8.09 17.83 -7.60
C THR A 202 9.31 17.37 -8.40
N THR A 203 10.06 18.30 -8.95
CA THR A 203 11.29 18.02 -9.70
C THR A 203 12.35 19.07 -9.40
N THR A 204 13.63 18.69 -9.49
CA THR A 204 14.76 19.61 -9.36
C THR A 204 15.04 20.37 -10.66
N CYS A 205 14.61 19.84 -11.81
CA CYS A 205 14.73 20.49 -13.12
C CYS A 205 13.49 20.22 -13.98
N GLY A 206 13.16 21.12 -14.88
CA GLY A 206 12.00 21.02 -15.73
C GLY A 206 10.69 21.36 -15.01
N GLN A 207 9.59 20.84 -15.50
CA GLN A 207 8.26 21.10 -14.97
C GLN A 207 7.43 19.82 -14.87
N ILE A 208 6.70 19.66 -13.78
CA ILE A 208 5.70 18.60 -13.64
C ILE A 208 4.41 19.01 -14.37
N GLY A 209 4.05 18.28 -15.41
CA GLY A 209 2.84 18.53 -16.16
C GLY A 209 1.59 17.86 -15.54
N ARG A 210 1.72 16.62 -15.08
CA ARG A 210 0.62 15.85 -14.49
C ARG A 210 1.16 14.72 -13.64
N THR A 211 0.51 14.46 -12.50
CA THR A 211 0.72 13.30 -11.65
C THR A 211 -0.59 12.53 -11.49
N ARG A 212 -0.57 11.20 -11.63
CA ARG A 212 -1.76 10.35 -11.52
C ARG A 212 -1.40 8.90 -11.24
N VAL A 213 -2.32 8.17 -10.66
CA VAL A 213 -2.27 6.70 -10.66
C VAL A 213 -2.52 6.20 -12.10
N ASP A 214 -1.81 5.15 -12.51
CA ASP A 214 -2.01 4.53 -13.82
C ASP A 214 -3.37 3.83 -13.87
N PRO A 215 -4.27 4.19 -14.79
CA PRO A 215 -5.58 3.56 -14.88
C PRO A 215 -5.53 2.09 -15.35
N THR A 216 -4.39 1.64 -15.86
CA THR A 216 -4.19 0.28 -16.38
C THR A 216 -3.41 -0.63 -15.44
N ASP A 217 -2.70 -0.05 -14.48
CA ASP A 217 -1.90 -0.78 -13.49
C ASP A 217 -1.87 0.02 -12.17
N PRO A 218 -2.66 -0.37 -11.16
CA PRO A 218 -2.76 0.36 -9.91
C PRO A 218 -1.47 0.37 -9.07
N HIS A 219 -0.49 -0.49 -9.38
CA HIS A 219 0.83 -0.42 -8.75
C HIS A 219 1.66 0.79 -9.20
N ARG A 220 1.18 1.56 -10.18
CA ARG A 220 1.97 2.61 -10.80
C ARG A 220 1.44 4.01 -10.58
N VAL A 221 2.36 4.94 -10.32
CA VAL A 221 2.12 6.39 -10.41
C VAL A 221 2.90 6.93 -11.61
N LEU A 222 2.19 7.66 -12.46
CA LEU A 222 2.71 8.26 -13.66
C LEU A 222 2.91 9.77 -13.45
N VAL A 223 4.13 10.25 -13.66
CA VAL A 223 4.50 11.66 -13.52
C VAL A 223 4.99 12.18 -14.86
N ARG A 224 4.24 13.07 -15.48
CA ARG A 224 4.69 13.72 -16.71
C ARG A 224 5.72 14.80 -16.39
N LEU A 225 6.95 14.59 -16.84
CA LEU A 225 8.03 15.55 -16.77
C LEU A 225 8.17 16.25 -18.13
N VAL A 226 8.28 17.58 -18.13
CA VAL A 226 8.69 18.40 -19.27
C VAL A 226 10.14 18.77 -19.01
N GLU A 227 11.06 18.20 -19.79
CA GLU A 227 12.51 18.20 -19.57
C GLU A 227 13.22 19.46 -20.08
N GLY A 228 12.48 20.43 -20.63
CA GLY A 228 13.07 21.62 -21.24
C GLY A 228 14.05 22.33 -20.31
N GLY A 229 15.30 22.45 -20.75
CA GLY A 229 16.38 23.09 -20.01
C GLY A 229 17.11 22.17 -19.01
N CYS A 230 16.85 20.86 -19.03
CA CYS A 230 17.51 19.88 -18.15
C CYS A 230 18.65 19.10 -18.84
N GLU A 231 19.00 19.45 -20.06
CA GLU A 231 20.10 18.81 -20.78
C GLU A 231 21.41 18.87 -20.00
N ALA A 232 22.17 17.76 -20.00
CA ALA A 232 23.42 17.58 -19.26
C ALA A 232 23.28 17.85 -17.76
N SER A 233 22.17 17.38 -17.16
CA SER A 233 21.89 17.57 -15.73
C SER A 233 21.39 16.31 -15.06
N GLU A 234 21.65 16.21 -13.74
CA GLU A 234 20.95 15.26 -12.90
C GLU A 234 19.61 15.83 -12.48
N VAL A 235 18.56 15.03 -12.64
CA VAL A 235 17.19 15.39 -12.32
C VAL A 235 16.64 14.42 -11.28
N THR A 236 16.10 14.96 -10.20
CA THR A 236 15.35 14.19 -9.21
C THR A 236 13.87 14.49 -9.36
N VAL A 237 13.07 13.46 -9.53
CA VAL A 237 11.61 13.52 -9.47
C VAL A 237 11.13 12.85 -8.20
N THR A 238 10.29 13.53 -7.43
CA THR A 238 9.73 13.06 -6.17
C THR A 238 8.21 13.05 -6.25
N VAL A 239 7.59 11.91 -5.97
CA VAL A 239 6.15 11.80 -5.71
C VAL A 239 5.89 11.94 -4.22
N ASN A 240 4.77 12.60 -3.85
CA ASN A 240 4.45 12.92 -2.48
C ASN A 240 3.08 12.37 -2.08
N GLY A 241 2.94 11.91 -0.82
CA GLY A 241 1.68 11.49 -0.23
C GLY A 241 1.04 10.37 -1.02
N VAL A 242 1.78 9.29 -1.23
CA VAL A 242 1.28 8.08 -1.89
C VAL A 242 0.51 7.24 -0.89
N VAL A 243 -0.67 6.78 -1.26
CA VAL A 243 -1.56 5.96 -0.41
C VAL A 243 -2.00 4.74 -1.20
N ASP A 244 -1.96 3.57 -0.57
CA ASP A 244 -2.44 2.33 -1.16
C ASP A 244 -3.89 1.99 -0.77
N ASP A 245 -4.40 0.86 -1.25
CA ASP A 245 -5.76 0.37 -0.97
C ASP A 245 -5.90 -0.25 0.44
N GLN A 246 -4.79 -0.46 1.15
CA GLN A 246 -4.75 -0.91 2.54
C GLN A 246 -4.67 0.27 3.53
N GLY A 247 -4.54 1.50 3.02
CA GLY A 247 -4.40 2.70 3.83
C GLY A 247 -2.97 2.98 4.30
N HIS A 248 -1.97 2.22 3.83
CA HIS A 248 -0.58 2.56 4.09
C HIS A 248 -0.22 3.85 3.34
N THR A 249 0.60 4.65 3.97
CA THR A 249 1.02 5.94 3.43
C THR A 249 2.54 6.01 3.30
N LEU A 250 3.01 6.44 2.13
CA LEU A 250 4.41 6.78 1.90
C LEU A 250 4.51 8.30 1.72
N GLY A 251 5.20 8.97 2.63
CA GLY A 251 5.32 10.43 2.64
C GLY A 251 5.90 10.96 1.33
N SER A 252 6.98 10.33 0.85
CA SER A 252 7.59 10.65 -0.45
C SER A 252 8.39 9.47 -0.99
N ALA A 253 8.51 9.39 -2.32
CA ALA A 253 9.42 8.49 -3.02
C ALA A 253 10.08 9.25 -4.17
N SER A 254 11.38 9.01 -4.40
CA SER A 254 12.18 9.76 -5.36
C SER A 254 13.00 8.85 -6.25
N VAL A 255 13.27 9.31 -7.46
CA VAL A 255 14.27 8.75 -8.35
C VAL A 255 15.13 9.86 -8.91
N THR A 256 16.45 9.63 -8.97
CA THR A 256 17.42 10.54 -9.59
C THR A 256 17.98 9.89 -10.85
N PHE A 257 18.07 10.65 -11.92
CA PHE A 257 18.57 10.19 -13.20
C PHE A 257 19.24 11.34 -13.98
N GLY A 258 20.11 10.98 -14.90
CA GLY A 258 20.70 11.93 -15.84
C GLY A 258 19.76 12.21 -17.01
N VAL A 259 19.74 13.44 -17.49
CA VAL A 259 19.17 13.81 -18.79
C VAL A 259 20.33 14.21 -19.68
N LEU A 260 20.67 13.35 -20.63
CA LEU A 260 21.81 13.54 -21.53
C LEU A 260 21.45 13.00 -22.92
N PHE A 261 20.89 13.86 -23.76
CA PHE A 261 20.40 13.45 -25.07
C PHE A 261 21.55 13.00 -25.98
N GLY A 262 21.40 11.83 -26.56
CA GLY A 262 22.41 11.22 -27.42
C GLY A 262 23.38 10.26 -26.72
N ASP A 263 23.36 10.16 -25.40
CA ASP A 263 24.13 9.14 -24.65
C ASP A 263 23.46 7.77 -24.77
N VAL A 264 23.73 7.10 -25.87
CA VAL A 264 23.07 5.83 -26.23
C VAL A 264 23.60 4.69 -25.39
N ASN A 265 24.91 4.66 -25.10
CA ASN A 265 25.58 3.62 -24.33
C ASN A 265 25.38 3.78 -22.82
N GLY A 266 25.03 4.98 -22.34
CA GLY A 266 24.75 5.27 -20.93
C GLY A 266 26.01 5.47 -20.07
N ASP A 267 27.11 5.92 -20.64
CA ASP A 267 28.38 6.12 -19.92
C ASP A 267 28.54 7.53 -19.34
N GLY A 268 27.57 8.41 -19.53
CA GLY A 268 27.55 9.78 -19.03
C GLY A 268 28.25 10.79 -19.92
N MET A 269 28.61 10.43 -21.14
CA MET A 269 29.19 11.31 -22.15
C MET A 269 28.53 11.05 -23.50
N VAL A 270 28.44 12.08 -24.33
CA VAL A 270 28.02 11.91 -25.73
C VAL A 270 29.23 12.04 -26.64
N ASP A 271 29.62 10.93 -27.27
CA ASP A 271 30.80 10.90 -28.11
C ASP A 271 30.68 10.00 -29.36
N GLY A 272 31.80 9.56 -29.91
CA GLY A 272 31.84 8.70 -31.11
C GLY A 272 31.31 7.27 -30.85
N ALA A 273 31.36 6.77 -29.62
CA ALA A 273 30.87 5.44 -29.27
C ALA A 273 29.34 5.39 -29.44
N ASP A 274 28.62 6.41 -28.99
CA ASP A 274 27.17 6.52 -29.15
C ASP A 274 26.75 6.54 -30.62
N ALA A 275 27.48 7.34 -31.41
CA ALA A 275 27.26 7.42 -32.85
C ALA A 275 27.47 6.04 -33.54
N ASP A 276 28.42 5.26 -33.06
CA ASP A 276 28.70 3.93 -33.59
C ASP A 276 27.61 2.94 -33.17
N GLU A 277 27.04 3.06 -31.96
CA GLU A 277 25.88 2.25 -31.55
C GLU A 277 24.63 2.54 -32.40
N VAL A 278 24.31 3.79 -32.68
CA VAL A 278 23.22 4.13 -33.61
C VAL A 278 23.46 3.52 -35.00
N ARG A 279 24.70 3.60 -35.52
CA ARG A 279 25.04 3.03 -36.83
C ARG A 279 24.89 1.50 -36.84
N ALA A 280 25.26 0.82 -35.76
CA ALA A 280 25.22 -0.64 -35.68
C ALA A 280 23.80 -1.21 -35.85
N VAL A 281 22.77 -0.41 -35.45
CA VAL A 281 21.35 -0.80 -35.55
C VAL A 281 20.58 0.02 -36.57
N GLY A 282 21.25 0.90 -37.33
CA GLY A 282 20.65 1.76 -38.33
C GLY A 282 19.82 1.01 -39.37
N GLY A 283 18.70 1.59 -39.79
CA GLY A 283 17.71 0.99 -40.68
C GLY A 283 16.70 0.07 -40.01
N ARG A 284 16.82 -0.17 -38.70
CA ARG A 284 15.86 -0.93 -37.93
C ARG A 284 14.74 -0.03 -37.39
N ARG A 285 13.67 -0.66 -36.95
CA ARG A 285 12.65 -0.01 -36.15
C ARG A 285 12.97 -0.17 -34.67
N ALA A 286 12.53 0.77 -33.85
CA ALA A 286 12.66 0.68 -32.41
C ALA A 286 11.90 -0.54 -31.87
N ASP A 287 12.56 -1.27 -30.97
CA ASP A 287 12.06 -2.41 -30.20
C ASP A 287 12.75 -2.45 -28.82
N ASP A 288 12.36 -3.39 -27.95
CA ASP A 288 12.89 -3.50 -26.59
C ASP A 288 14.42 -3.66 -26.51
N SER A 289 15.07 -4.10 -27.59
CA SER A 289 16.52 -4.33 -27.61
C SER A 289 17.35 -3.14 -28.12
N ASN A 290 16.71 -2.15 -28.74
CA ASN A 290 17.43 -1.08 -29.46
C ASN A 290 16.82 0.33 -29.31
N PHE A 291 15.74 0.48 -28.56
CA PHE A 291 15.01 1.76 -28.46
C PHE A 291 15.86 2.96 -27.97
N ARG A 292 16.96 2.71 -27.27
CA ARG A 292 17.91 3.76 -26.87
C ARG A 292 18.56 4.45 -28.07
N ALA A 293 18.76 3.72 -29.17
CA ALA A 293 19.34 4.24 -30.39
C ALA A 293 18.35 5.06 -31.26
N ASP A 294 17.05 5.00 -30.98
CA ASP A 294 16.01 5.88 -31.51
C ASP A 294 15.94 7.15 -30.65
N VAL A 295 16.95 7.99 -30.79
CA VAL A 295 17.19 9.17 -29.92
C VAL A 295 16.09 10.21 -30.07
N ASN A 296 15.57 10.40 -31.27
CA ASN A 296 14.49 11.34 -31.53
C ASN A 296 13.09 10.78 -31.22
N ALA A 297 13.02 9.47 -30.86
CA ALA A 297 11.80 8.74 -30.51
C ALA A 297 10.72 8.77 -31.61
N ASP A 298 11.10 8.72 -32.89
CA ASP A 298 10.15 8.68 -34.00
C ASP A 298 9.73 7.25 -34.39
N GLY A 299 10.38 6.24 -33.82
CA GLY A 299 10.13 4.80 -34.01
C GLY A 299 11.00 4.14 -35.07
N GLY A 300 11.96 4.87 -35.63
CA GLY A 300 12.87 4.35 -36.64
C GLY A 300 14.30 4.80 -36.46
N ILE A 301 15.23 3.87 -36.33
CA ILE A 301 16.64 4.18 -36.12
C ILE A 301 17.29 4.47 -37.47
N ASN A 302 17.73 5.71 -37.69
CA ASN A 302 18.22 6.14 -38.98
C ASN A 302 19.23 7.33 -38.86
N HIS A 303 19.49 8.04 -39.98
CA HIS A 303 20.44 9.14 -39.97
C HIS A 303 20.01 10.32 -39.09
N LEU A 304 18.72 10.48 -38.80
CA LEU A 304 18.23 11.58 -37.94
C LEU A 304 18.69 11.37 -36.50
N ASP A 305 18.66 10.13 -36.02
CA ASP A 305 19.16 9.77 -34.67
C ASP A 305 20.67 9.97 -34.60
N PHE A 306 21.37 9.58 -35.63
CA PHE A 306 22.81 9.81 -35.74
C PHE A 306 23.17 11.30 -35.73
N ASP A 307 22.42 12.11 -36.48
CA ASP A 307 22.61 13.57 -36.48
C ASP A 307 22.25 14.20 -35.13
N GLU A 308 21.26 13.62 -34.42
CA GLU A 308 20.91 14.03 -33.05
C GLU A 308 22.09 13.77 -32.09
N VAL A 309 22.68 12.59 -32.07
CA VAL A 309 23.90 12.28 -31.29
C VAL A 309 25.01 13.29 -31.59
N LYS A 310 25.23 13.61 -32.86
CA LYS A 310 26.25 14.59 -33.28
C LYS A 310 25.97 15.99 -32.77
N ASN A 311 24.71 16.39 -32.68
CA ASN A 311 24.32 17.73 -32.19
C ASN A 311 24.70 17.89 -30.71
N TYR A 312 24.67 16.79 -29.95
CA TYR A 312 25.03 16.79 -28.52
C TYR A 312 26.47 16.32 -28.24
N ASN A 313 27.25 16.00 -29.26
CA ASN A 313 28.61 15.48 -29.10
C ASN A 313 29.49 16.45 -28.29
N GLY A 314 30.18 15.87 -27.28
CA GLY A 314 31.01 16.59 -26.31
C GLY A 314 30.26 17.10 -25.10
N THR A 315 28.96 16.79 -24.96
CA THR A 315 28.22 16.99 -23.69
C THR A 315 28.47 15.84 -22.74
N ALA A 316 28.41 16.12 -21.45
CA ALA A 316 28.58 15.12 -20.39
C ALA A 316 27.74 15.50 -19.16
N LEU A 317 27.41 14.52 -18.32
CA LEU A 317 26.89 14.77 -17.00
C LEU A 317 27.97 15.38 -16.09
N PRO A 318 27.60 16.18 -15.07
CA PRO A 318 28.53 16.85 -14.17
C PRO A 318 29.34 15.88 -13.32
#